data_00bb7916d0e251758ead76bfa09efba1
#
_entry.id   00bb7916d0e251758ead76bfa09efba1
#
_cell.length_a   1.000
_cell.length_b   1.000
_cell.length_c   1.000
_cell.angle_alpha   90.00
_cell.angle_beta   90.00
_cell.angle_gamma   90.00
#
_symmetry.space_group_name_H-M   'P 1'
#
loop_
_entity.id
_entity.type
_entity.pdbx_description
1 polymer ?
#
loop_
_entity_poly.entity_id
_entity_poly.type
_entity_poly.pdbx_seq_one_letter_code
_entity_poly.pdbx_strand_id
1 'polypeptide(L)'
;MKLLSQGDPPPFELFNGQGRAPVMLFCDHASRFIPASLGQLGLSGDDLARHIACDIGAADITRHMALRLDAPAVLCNYSRLIIDCNRLLRDPTLIPPTSDGSAIPGNAALSAADRQERLDAIYVPYHRAVEDLAETMRGRHGVAAVLAIHSCTDRMNGQFRPWEIGICWEGDDRVATPVMAALRALGSISVGDNQPYGLVTGEDCSLPIHGMRRGWPHLQVEFRQDLIATEAAAQKWADILLDALRPTLDRSDLYQARFYDQTT
;
A
#
# COMPACT_ATOMS: atom_id res chain seq x y z
N MET A 1 -16.18 23.36 -7.69
CA MET A 1 -15.26 23.85 -6.62
C MET A 1 -14.01 23.01 -6.70
N LYS A 2 -12.80 23.56 -6.65
CA LYS A 2 -11.58 22.75 -6.77
C LYS A 2 -11.39 21.93 -5.49
N LEU A 3 -11.22 20.62 -5.61
CA LEU A 3 -11.10 19.70 -4.47
C LEU A 3 -9.95 20.09 -3.54
N LEU A 4 -8.77 20.32 -4.12
CA LEU A 4 -7.58 20.67 -3.36
C LEU A 4 -7.32 22.17 -3.41
N SER A 5 -7.02 22.75 -2.27
CA SER A 5 -6.63 24.14 -2.09
C SER A 5 -5.11 24.31 -2.07
N GLN A 6 -4.62 25.56 -2.12
CA GLN A 6 -3.19 25.85 -2.08
C GLN A 6 -2.51 25.43 -0.76
N GLY A 7 -3.27 25.28 0.34
CA GLY A 7 -2.76 24.84 1.66
C GLY A 7 -2.80 23.32 1.86
N ASP A 8 -3.40 22.56 0.96
CA ASP A 8 -3.46 21.11 1.07
C ASP A 8 -2.12 20.49 0.59
N PRO A 9 -1.72 19.33 1.14
CA PRO A 9 -0.53 18.63 0.69
C PRO A 9 -0.65 18.21 -0.79
N PRO A 10 0.48 17.98 -1.49
CA PRO A 10 0.43 17.39 -2.83
C PRO A 10 -0.22 15.99 -2.77
N PRO A 11 -0.75 15.46 -3.89
CA PRO A 11 -1.43 14.17 -3.91
C PRO A 11 -0.60 12.99 -3.38
N PHE A 12 0.70 13.09 -3.50
CA PHE A 12 1.66 12.07 -3.06
C PHE A 12 2.94 12.71 -2.52
N GLU A 13 3.69 11.93 -1.76
CA GLU A 13 5.07 12.19 -1.37
C GLU A 13 5.98 11.25 -2.15
N LEU A 14 7.01 11.77 -2.82
CA LEU A 14 8.15 11.00 -3.30
C LEU A 14 9.24 11.05 -2.22
N PHE A 15 9.32 10.00 -1.42
CA PHE A 15 10.30 9.87 -0.34
C PHE A 15 11.56 9.18 -0.83
N ASN A 16 12.73 9.65 -0.41
CA ASN A 16 14.05 9.13 -0.80
C ASN A 16 14.20 8.92 -2.33
N GLY A 17 13.69 9.84 -3.15
CA GLY A 17 13.63 9.70 -4.62
C GLY A 17 14.96 9.48 -5.32
N GLN A 18 16.10 9.71 -4.63
CA GLN A 18 17.45 9.44 -5.12
C GLN A 18 18.02 8.10 -4.64
N GLY A 19 17.24 7.28 -3.95
CA GLY A 19 17.63 5.95 -3.50
C GLY A 19 18.18 5.10 -4.65
N ARG A 20 19.22 4.30 -4.35
CA ARG A 20 20.04 3.62 -5.36
C ARG A 20 19.79 2.13 -5.46
N ALA A 21 19.10 1.54 -4.48
CA ALA A 21 18.78 0.11 -4.52
C ALA A 21 17.86 -0.24 -5.69
N PRO A 22 17.95 -1.44 -6.28
CA PRO A 22 17.03 -1.91 -7.31
C PRO A 22 15.67 -2.35 -6.69
N VAL A 23 15.14 -1.52 -5.80
CA VAL A 23 13.89 -1.72 -5.05
C VAL A 23 13.10 -0.43 -5.09
N MET A 24 11.79 -0.51 -5.26
CA MET A 24 10.87 0.60 -5.05
C MET A 24 9.76 0.21 -4.09
N LEU A 25 9.30 1.18 -3.31
CA LEU A 25 8.19 0.97 -2.39
C LEU A 25 7.03 1.89 -2.74
N PHE A 26 5.83 1.50 -2.36
CA PHE A 26 4.70 2.42 -2.30
C PHE A 26 3.74 2.07 -1.15
N CYS A 27 2.98 3.08 -0.71
CA CYS A 27 1.96 2.95 0.31
C CYS A 27 0.71 3.74 -0.14
N ASP A 28 -0.30 3.00 -0.59
CA ASP A 28 -1.54 3.57 -1.14
C ASP A 28 -2.37 4.30 -0.08
N HIS A 29 -2.28 3.85 1.17
CA HIS A 29 -3.13 4.30 2.28
C HIS A 29 -2.31 4.96 3.40
N ALA A 30 -1.29 5.74 3.02
CA ALA A 30 -0.31 6.31 3.96
C ALA A 30 -0.86 7.43 4.85
N SER A 31 -2.03 7.99 4.54
CA SER A 31 -2.55 9.18 5.23
C SER A 31 -4.05 9.12 5.48
N ARG A 32 -4.47 9.74 6.58
CA ARG A 32 -5.89 9.99 6.90
C ARG A 32 -6.35 11.40 6.53
N PHE A 33 -5.54 12.18 5.83
CA PHE A 33 -5.83 13.57 5.52
C PHE A 33 -7.04 13.68 4.57
N ILE A 34 -7.97 14.58 4.92
CA ILE A 34 -9.14 14.92 4.10
C ILE A 34 -9.12 16.44 3.92
N PRO A 35 -9.22 16.98 2.66
CA PRO A 35 -9.26 18.40 2.40
C PRO A 35 -10.43 19.07 3.09
N ALA A 36 -10.25 20.30 3.55
CA ALA A 36 -11.30 21.08 4.22
C ALA A 36 -12.57 21.25 3.34
N SER A 37 -12.41 21.25 2.01
CA SER A 37 -13.52 21.29 1.04
C SER A 37 -14.51 20.14 1.18
N LEU A 38 -14.06 18.98 1.73
CA LEU A 38 -14.89 17.79 1.94
C LEU A 38 -15.46 17.68 3.36
N GLY A 39 -15.18 18.62 4.27
CA GLY A 39 -15.78 18.67 5.61
C GLY A 39 -15.65 17.36 6.39
N GLN A 40 -14.48 16.72 6.39
CA GLN A 40 -14.24 15.41 7.01
C GLN A 40 -15.17 14.29 6.50
N LEU A 41 -15.80 14.45 5.34
CA LEU A 41 -16.80 13.52 4.77
C LEU A 41 -18.02 13.29 5.69
N GLY A 42 -18.26 14.16 6.68
CA GLY A 42 -19.31 14.00 7.68
C GLY A 42 -19.02 12.97 8.77
N LEU A 43 -17.76 12.55 8.88
CA LEU A 43 -17.28 11.59 9.89
C LEU A 43 -16.84 12.29 11.17
N SER A 44 -16.88 11.55 12.29
CA SER A 44 -16.31 11.97 13.56
C SER A 44 -14.77 11.85 13.57
N GLY A 45 -14.12 12.51 14.54
CA GLY A 45 -12.69 12.31 14.74
C GLY A 45 -12.32 10.86 15.10
N ASP A 46 -13.19 10.18 15.83
CA ASP A 46 -13.00 8.78 16.22
C ASP A 46 -13.06 7.84 15.01
N ASP A 47 -14.00 8.08 14.06
CA ASP A 47 -14.05 7.32 12.80
C ASP A 47 -12.78 7.53 11.97
N LEU A 48 -12.30 8.77 11.88
CA LEU A 48 -11.08 9.12 11.15
C LEU A 48 -9.80 8.60 11.82
N ALA A 49 -9.86 8.23 13.09
CA ALA A 49 -8.75 7.58 13.79
C ALA A 49 -8.66 6.07 13.51
N ARG A 50 -9.71 5.47 12.94
CA ARG A 50 -9.78 4.04 12.63
C ARG A 50 -9.07 3.68 11.33
N HIS A 51 -8.82 2.39 11.15
CA HIS A 51 -8.24 1.77 9.94
C HIS A 51 -9.04 2.04 8.65
N ILE A 52 -10.29 2.49 8.76
CA ILE A 52 -11.11 2.84 7.58
C ILE A 52 -10.54 4.05 6.83
N ALA A 53 -9.84 4.95 7.54
CA ALA A 53 -9.32 6.18 6.96
C ALA A 53 -7.91 6.03 6.35
N CYS A 54 -7.06 5.20 6.94
CA CYS A 54 -5.70 4.91 6.48
C CYS A 54 -5.18 3.61 7.09
N ASP A 55 -4.10 3.10 6.54
CA ASP A 55 -3.37 1.94 7.08
C ASP A 55 -2.44 2.43 8.20
N ILE A 56 -2.85 2.23 9.46
CA ILE A 56 -2.15 2.74 10.64
C ILE A 56 -0.73 2.14 10.70
N GLY A 57 0.28 3.01 10.82
CA GLY A 57 1.70 2.63 10.90
C GLY A 57 2.37 2.29 9.56
N ALA A 58 1.63 2.06 8.48
CA ALA A 58 2.20 1.67 7.19
C ALA A 58 3.11 2.75 6.58
N ALA A 59 2.77 4.03 6.75
CA ALA A 59 3.61 5.13 6.29
C ALA A 59 4.97 5.18 6.98
N ASP A 60 5.00 4.94 8.30
CA ASP A 60 6.25 4.94 9.10
C ASP A 60 7.13 3.75 8.70
N ILE A 61 6.54 2.57 8.52
CA ILE A 61 7.24 1.39 7.98
C ILE A 61 7.83 1.70 6.61
N THR A 62 7.03 2.27 5.70
CA THR A 62 7.48 2.57 4.33
C THR A 62 8.67 3.50 4.32
N ARG A 63 8.63 4.59 5.09
CA ARG A 63 9.75 5.54 5.18
C ARG A 63 10.98 4.92 5.82
N HIS A 64 10.81 4.15 6.90
CA HIS A 64 11.92 3.46 7.56
C HIS A 64 12.58 2.46 6.60
N MET A 65 11.80 1.62 5.92
CA MET A 65 12.33 0.66 4.94
C MET A 65 13.02 1.35 3.77
N ALA A 66 12.46 2.44 3.25
CA ALA A 66 13.05 3.22 2.16
C ALA A 66 14.45 3.75 2.51
N LEU A 67 14.64 4.26 3.73
CA LEU A 67 15.94 4.69 4.22
C LEU A 67 16.91 3.53 4.42
N ARG A 68 16.46 2.44 5.04
CA ARG A 68 17.28 1.28 5.37
C ARG A 68 17.73 0.48 4.14
N LEU A 69 16.94 0.51 3.07
CA LEU A 69 17.26 -0.12 1.77
C LEU A 69 17.98 0.84 0.81
N ASP A 70 18.05 2.13 1.09
CA ASP A 70 18.42 3.16 0.12
C ASP A 70 17.54 3.09 -1.14
N ALA A 71 16.23 2.93 -0.96
CA ALA A 71 15.24 2.75 -2.00
C ALA A 71 14.25 3.92 -2.06
N PRO A 72 13.78 4.35 -3.25
CA PRO A 72 12.72 5.34 -3.37
C PRO A 72 11.34 4.78 -3.02
N ALA A 73 10.46 5.64 -2.49
CA ALA A 73 9.10 5.28 -2.14
C ALA A 73 8.09 6.37 -2.57
N VAL A 74 6.88 5.95 -2.98
CA VAL A 74 5.74 6.83 -3.22
C VAL A 74 4.67 6.56 -2.15
N LEU A 75 4.22 7.60 -1.46
CA LEU A 75 3.18 7.51 -0.44
C LEU A 75 1.99 8.40 -0.82
N CYS A 76 0.77 7.88 -0.74
CA CYS A 76 -0.45 8.68 -0.95
C CYS A 76 -0.70 9.59 0.25
N ASN A 77 -0.89 10.89 0.03
CA ASN A 77 -1.10 11.88 1.10
C ASN A 77 -2.56 12.06 1.51
N TYR A 78 -3.48 11.29 0.92
CA TYR A 78 -4.91 11.43 1.16
C TYR A 78 -5.56 10.14 1.64
N SER A 79 -6.62 10.32 2.45
CA SER A 79 -7.39 9.20 2.97
C SER A 79 -8.04 8.39 1.85
N ARG A 80 -7.99 7.06 1.97
CA ARG A 80 -8.68 6.11 1.10
C ARG A 80 -10.21 6.32 1.08
N LEU A 81 -10.77 7.01 2.08
CA LEU A 81 -12.19 7.34 2.12
C LEU A 81 -12.58 8.38 1.06
N ILE A 82 -11.65 9.21 0.60
CA ILE A 82 -11.91 10.17 -0.48
C ILE A 82 -11.98 9.43 -1.81
N ILE A 83 -10.96 8.65 -2.08
CA ILE A 83 -10.80 7.73 -3.21
C ILE A 83 -9.71 6.72 -2.86
N ASP A 84 -10.00 5.43 -3.02
CA ASP A 84 -9.07 4.37 -2.69
C ASP A 84 -8.10 4.13 -3.86
N CYS A 85 -6.83 4.51 -3.68
CA CYS A 85 -5.79 4.34 -4.70
C CYS A 85 -5.45 2.87 -4.97
N ASN A 86 -5.84 1.95 -4.09
CA ASN A 86 -5.66 0.51 -4.31
C ASN A 86 -6.95 -0.19 -4.79
N ARG A 87 -7.83 0.53 -5.52
CA ARG A 87 -9.04 -0.04 -6.13
C ARG A 87 -9.10 0.27 -7.62
N LEU A 88 -9.64 -0.66 -8.39
CA LEU A 88 -9.89 -0.44 -9.82
C LEU A 88 -10.93 0.66 -10.04
N LEU A 89 -10.82 1.39 -11.14
CA LEU A 89 -11.76 2.49 -11.47
C LEU A 89 -13.23 2.05 -11.53
N ARG A 90 -13.50 0.78 -11.85
CA ARG A 90 -14.84 0.18 -11.92
C ARG A 90 -15.32 -0.41 -10.59
N ASP A 91 -14.44 -0.45 -9.58
CA ASP A 91 -14.77 -1.04 -8.29
C ASP A 91 -15.80 -0.14 -7.56
N PRO A 92 -16.91 -0.69 -7.06
CA PRO A 92 -17.89 0.09 -6.31
C PRO A 92 -17.34 0.63 -4.99
N THR A 93 -16.25 0.04 -4.46
CA THR A 93 -15.57 0.46 -3.24
C THR A 93 -14.44 1.49 -3.49
N LEU A 94 -14.23 1.92 -4.74
CA LEU A 94 -13.26 2.98 -5.06
C LEU A 94 -13.53 4.28 -4.27
N ILE A 95 -14.81 4.63 -4.10
CA ILE A 95 -15.28 5.71 -3.23
C ILE A 95 -16.40 5.13 -2.38
N PRO A 96 -16.07 4.54 -1.23
CA PRO A 96 -17.04 3.74 -0.48
C PRO A 96 -18.06 4.62 0.24
N PRO A 97 -19.37 4.34 0.12
CA PRO A 97 -20.40 5.03 0.92
C PRO A 97 -20.48 4.51 2.36
N THR A 98 -19.87 3.36 2.62
CA THR A 98 -19.75 2.73 3.94
C THR A 98 -18.41 2.02 4.06
N SER A 99 -17.83 1.97 5.25
CA SER A 99 -16.59 1.21 5.53
C SER A 99 -16.64 0.67 6.95
N ASP A 100 -16.46 -0.65 7.11
CA ASP A 100 -16.47 -1.37 8.38
C ASP A 100 -17.56 -0.89 9.36
N GLY A 101 -18.82 -0.92 8.90
CA GLY A 101 -19.99 -0.53 9.67
C GLY A 101 -20.26 0.96 9.81
N SER A 102 -19.32 1.84 9.42
CA SER A 102 -19.51 3.30 9.44
C SER A 102 -20.06 3.81 8.10
N ALA A 103 -21.15 4.57 8.14
CA ALA A 103 -21.63 5.33 6.98
C ALA A 103 -20.71 6.53 6.72
N ILE A 104 -20.45 6.83 5.44
CA ILE A 104 -19.62 7.96 5.01
C ILE A 104 -20.52 8.96 4.27
N PRO A 105 -21.13 9.93 5.00
CA PRO A 105 -22.15 10.81 4.42
C PRO A 105 -21.67 11.58 3.18
N GLY A 106 -20.42 12.03 3.18
CA GLY A 106 -19.82 12.75 2.06
C GLY A 106 -19.63 11.91 0.79
N ASN A 107 -19.88 10.59 0.84
CA ASN A 107 -19.80 9.67 -0.30
C ASN A 107 -21.17 9.14 -0.73
N ALA A 108 -22.25 9.42 0.00
CA ALA A 108 -23.56 8.79 -0.21
C ALA A 108 -24.26 9.20 -1.52
N ALA A 109 -23.96 10.39 -2.05
CA ALA A 109 -24.65 10.93 -3.24
C ALA A 109 -23.69 11.74 -4.12
N LEU A 110 -22.59 11.09 -4.55
CA LEU A 110 -21.61 11.73 -5.42
C LEU A 110 -22.15 11.89 -6.84
N SER A 111 -22.02 13.10 -7.39
CA SER A 111 -22.21 13.32 -8.81
C SER A 111 -21.03 12.73 -9.61
N ALA A 112 -21.26 12.50 -10.92
CA ALA A 112 -20.18 12.07 -11.81
C ALA A 112 -19.03 13.11 -11.86
N ALA A 113 -19.33 14.40 -11.72
CA ALA A 113 -18.35 15.46 -11.68
C ALA A 113 -17.50 15.41 -10.41
N ASP A 114 -18.11 15.19 -9.23
CA ASP A 114 -17.36 15.06 -7.96
C ASP A 114 -16.45 13.83 -7.97
N ARG A 115 -16.95 12.70 -8.52
CA ARG A 115 -16.14 11.50 -8.72
C ARG A 115 -14.94 11.77 -9.64
N GLN A 116 -15.16 12.44 -10.75
CA GLN A 116 -14.09 12.77 -11.70
C GLN A 116 -13.07 13.72 -11.08
N GLU A 117 -13.50 14.71 -10.30
CA GLU A 117 -12.60 15.63 -9.62
C GLU A 117 -11.69 14.90 -8.61
N ARG A 118 -12.20 13.90 -7.86
CA ARG A 118 -11.36 13.08 -6.96
C ARG A 118 -10.36 12.22 -7.73
N LEU A 119 -10.78 11.65 -8.86
CA LEU A 119 -9.89 10.92 -9.76
C LEU A 119 -8.74 11.81 -10.24
N ASP A 120 -9.06 12.98 -10.78
CA ASP A 120 -8.08 13.88 -11.39
C ASP A 120 -7.15 14.52 -10.35
N ALA A 121 -7.65 14.76 -9.13
CA ALA A 121 -6.89 15.44 -8.09
C ALA A 121 -5.98 14.49 -7.27
N ILE A 122 -6.34 13.23 -7.08
CA ILE A 122 -5.64 12.31 -6.17
C ILE A 122 -5.22 11.03 -6.88
N TYR A 123 -6.17 10.25 -7.42
CA TYR A 123 -5.92 8.92 -7.96
C TYR A 123 -4.93 8.93 -9.14
N VAL A 124 -5.23 9.73 -10.15
CA VAL A 124 -4.40 9.82 -11.36
C VAL A 124 -3.00 10.33 -11.06
N PRO A 125 -2.82 11.44 -10.29
CA PRO A 125 -1.48 11.90 -9.93
C PRO A 125 -0.69 10.89 -9.09
N TYR A 126 -1.32 10.17 -8.16
CA TYR A 126 -0.66 9.15 -7.37
C TYR A 126 -0.16 7.98 -8.25
N HIS A 127 -1.04 7.38 -9.06
CA HIS A 127 -0.66 6.27 -9.94
C HIS A 127 0.39 6.69 -10.97
N ARG A 128 0.31 7.94 -11.45
CA ARG A 128 1.34 8.48 -12.34
C ARG A 128 2.70 8.59 -11.65
N ALA A 129 2.73 9.01 -10.39
CA ALA A 129 3.98 9.07 -9.64
C ALA A 129 4.61 7.68 -9.42
N VAL A 130 3.79 6.66 -9.13
CA VAL A 130 4.28 5.27 -9.02
C VAL A 130 4.79 4.76 -10.38
N GLU A 131 4.08 5.07 -11.47
CA GLU A 131 4.49 4.74 -12.83
C GLU A 131 5.80 5.42 -13.23
N ASP A 132 5.93 6.74 -13.00
CA ASP A 132 7.14 7.52 -13.30
C ASP A 132 8.34 7.01 -12.48
N LEU A 133 8.10 6.60 -11.23
CA LEU A 133 9.12 5.95 -10.41
C LEU A 133 9.53 4.60 -11.01
N ALA A 134 8.57 3.75 -11.40
CA ALA A 134 8.87 2.47 -12.02
C ALA A 134 9.68 2.64 -13.32
N GLU A 135 9.34 3.62 -14.16
CA GLU A 135 10.11 3.95 -15.36
C GLU A 135 11.54 4.43 -15.03
N THR A 136 11.69 5.22 -13.98
CA THR A 136 13.01 5.63 -13.48
C THR A 136 13.83 4.42 -13.03
N MET A 137 13.23 3.50 -12.29
CA MET A 137 13.88 2.26 -11.84
C MET A 137 14.24 1.36 -13.02
N ARG A 138 13.35 1.27 -14.03
CA ARG A 138 13.64 0.56 -15.28
C ARG A 138 14.85 1.14 -16.00
N GLY A 139 14.94 2.45 -16.08
CA GLY A 139 16.10 3.13 -16.70
C GLY A 139 17.41 2.90 -15.96
N ARG A 140 17.38 2.79 -14.63
CA ARG A 140 18.59 2.61 -13.78
C ARG A 140 19.03 1.14 -13.68
N HIS A 141 18.09 0.22 -13.56
CA HIS A 141 18.34 -1.17 -13.16
C HIS A 141 17.81 -2.22 -14.15
N GLY A 142 17.00 -1.82 -15.12
CA GLY A 142 16.25 -2.74 -15.98
C GLY A 142 15.04 -3.35 -15.28
N VAL A 143 15.26 -4.06 -14.18
CA VAL A 143 14.23 -4.65 -13.32
C VAL A 143 14.47 -4.22 -11.87
N ALA A 144 13.40 -3.91 -11.16
CA ALA A 144 13.44 -3.62 -9.73
C ALA A 144 12.44 -4.52 -8.96
N ALA A 145 12.71 -4.75 -7.68
CA ALA A 145 11.72 -5.35 -6.79
C ALA A 145 10.69 -4.29 -6.35
N VAL A 146 9.41 -4.67 -6.31
CA VAL A 146 8.30 -3.79 -5.94
C VAL A 146 7.68 -4.24 -4.63
N LEU A 147 7.68 -3.35 -3.64
CA LEU A 147 7.13 -3.63 -2.31
C LEU A 147 5.96 -2.70 -2.03
N ALA A 148 4.75 -3.27 -1.91
CA ALA A 148 3.55 -2.56 -1.46
C ALA A 148 3.40 -2.73 0.05
N ILE A 149 3.30 -1.63 0.79
CA ILE A 149 3.24 -1.65 2.26
C ILE A 149 1.87 -1.23 2.73
N HIS A 150 1.21 -2.14 3.44
CA HIS A 150 -0.11 -1.98 4.01
C HIS A 150 -0.16 -2.38 5.49
N SER A 151 -1.28 -2.07 6.13
CA SER A 151 -1.63 -2.63 7.42
C SER A 151 -3.12 -2.95 7.52
N CYS A 152 -3.45 -3.96 8.29
CA CYS A 152 -4.82 -4.41 8.48
C CYS A 152 -5.24 -4.33 9.95
N THR A 153 -6.53 -4.19 10.19
CA THR A 153 -7.10 -4.28 11.54
C THR A 153 -6.96 -5.69 12.10
N ASP A 154 -6.74 -5.80 13.41
CA ASP A 154 -6.71 -7.07 14.15
C ASP A 154 -8.08 -7.76 14.21
N ARG A 155 -9.18 -7.01 13.98
CA ARG A 155 -10.56 -7.53 13.93
C ARG A 155 -11.31 -6.95 12.76
N MET A 156 -12.02 -7.81 12.02
CA MET A 156 -12.92 -7.41 10.96
C MET A 156 -14.26 -8.10 11.15
N ASN A 157 -15.36 -7.37 11.17
CA ASN A 157 -16.70 -7.91 11.43
C ASN A 157 -16.77 -8.75 12.71
N GLY A 158 -16.05 -8.34 13.76
CA GLY A 158 -15.97 -9.04 15.06
C GLY A 158 -15.04 -10.27 15.08
N GLN A 159 -14.51 -10.70 13.95
CA GLN A 159 -13.58 -11.83 13.86
C GLN A 159 -12.13 -11.38 14.03
N PHE A 160 -11.40 -12.05 14.94
CA PHE A 160 -9.99 -11.79 15.17
C PHE A 160 -9.14 -12.37 14.03
N ARG A 161 -8.14 -11.58 13.60
CA ARG A 161 -7.14 -11.95 12.60
C ARG A 161 -5.86 -12.40 13.31
N PRO A 162 -5.49 -13.68 13.28
CA PRO A 162 -4.38 -14.20 14.08
C PRO A 162 -3.01 -13.85 13.49
N TRP A 163 -2.96 -13.49 12.20
CA TRP A 163 -1.69 -13.20 11.52
C TRP A 163 -1.15 -11.84 11.96
N GLU A 164 0.10 -11.82 12.41
CA GLU A 164 0.80 -10.61 12.80
C GLU A 164 1.38 -9.88 11.58
N ILE A 165 1.75 -10.66 10.56
CA ILE A 165 2.17 -10.17 9.25
C ILE A 165 1.58 -11.06 8.15
N GLY A 166 0.95 -10.46 7.16
CA GLY A 166 0.47 -11.11 5.96
C GLY A 166 1.41 -10.87 4.80
N ILE A 167 1.68 -11.90 4.03
CA ILE A 167 2.46 -11.86 2.80
C ILE A 167 1.51 -12.16 1.65
N CYS A 168 1.24 -11.15 0.82
CA CYS A 168 0.29 -11.23 -0.28
C CYS A 168 1.05 -11.26 -1.61
N TRP A 169 0.77 -12.27 -2.41
CA TRP A 169 1.46 -12.53 -3.66
C TRP A 169 0.60 -13.34 -4.63
N GLU A 170 0.92 -13.25 -5.92
CA GLU A 170 0.29 -14.05 -6.95
C GLU A 170 1.29 -14.29 -8.10
N GLY A 171 1.33 -15.52 -8.60
CA GLY A 171 2.14 -15.93 -9.74
C GLY A 171 3.64 -15.96 -9.48
N ASP A 172 4.22 -14.89 -8.96
CA ASP A 172 5.65 -14.76 -8.69
C ASP A 172 6.00 -14.98 -7.21
N ASP A 173 6.53 -16.15 -6.88
CA ASP A 173 6.90 -16.55 -5.52
C ASP A 173 8.35 -16.21 -5.12
N ARG A 174 9.13 -15.62 -6.04
CA ARG A 174 10.59 -15.39 -5.85
C ARG A 174 10.92 -14.54 -4.62
N VAL A 175 10.02 -13.66 -4.19
CA VAL A 175 10.16 -12.84 -2.98
C VAL A 175 9.35 -13.45 -1.84
N ALA A 176 8.09 -13.80 -2.10
CA ALA A 176 7.15 -14.24 -1.08
C ALA A 176 7.60 -15.51 -0.34
N THR A 177 7.94 -16.57 -1.08
CA THR A 177 8.31 -17.87 -0.50
C THR A 177 9.53 -17.78 0.43
N PRO A 178 10.68 -17.21 0.04
CA PRO A 178 11.83 -17.12 0.95
C PRO A 178 11.58 -16.17 2.13
N VAL A 179 10.83 -15.07 1.95
CA VAL A 179 10.50 -14.14 3.03
C VAL A 179 9.60 -14.81 4.06
N MET A 180 8.55 -15.52 3.62
CA MET A 180 7.70 -16.29 4.55
C MET A 180 8.48 -17.36 5.31
N ALA A 181 9.38 -18.05 4.63
CA ALA A 181 10.23 -19.06 5.26
C ALA A 181 11.13 -18.44 6.34
N ALA A 182 11.76 -17.30 6.06
CA ALA A 182 12.59 -16.58 7.01
C ALA A 182 11.80 -16.07 8.21
N LEU A 183 10.64 -15.47 7.99
CA LEU A 183 9.76 -14.99 9.08
C LEU A 183 9.25 -16.14 9.96
N ARG A 184 8.82 -17.26 9.36
CA ARG A 184 8.37 -18.45 10.09
C ARG A 184 9.48 -19.11 10.90
N ALA A 185 10.73 -19.05 10.43
CA ALA A 185 11.90 -19.58 11.13
C ALA A 185 12.20 -18.86 12.45
N LEU A 186 11.69 -17.62 12.65
CA LEU A 186 11.79 -16.91 13.92
C LEU A 186 10.98 -17.59 15.04
N GLY A 187 9.96 -18.40 14.70
CA GLY A 187 9.15 -19.18 15.63
C GLY A 187 8.23 -18.38 16.55
N SER A 188 8.31 -17.04 16.51
CA SER A 188 7.56 -16.13 17.38
C SER A 188 6.55 -15.25 16.63
N ILE A 189 6.44 -15.40 15.31
CA ILE A 189 5.60 -14.56 14.45
C ILE A 189 4.60 -15.42 13.69
N SER A 190 3.32 -15.04 13.76
CA SER A 190 2.25 -15.66 12.97
C SER A 190 2.20 -15.03 11.58
N VAL A 191 2.61 -15.80 10.56
CA VAL A 191 2.73 -15.36 9.17
C VAL A 191 1.57 -15.88 8.32
N GLY A 192 0.78 -14.97 7.76
CA GLY A 192 -0.29 -15.26 6.81
C GLY A 192 0.28 -15.41 5.39
N ASP A 193 -0.12 -16.47 4.69
CA ASP A 193 0.14 -16.69 3.28
C ASP A 193 -1.12 -16.33 2.51
N ASN A 194 -1.10 -15.22 1.77
CA ASN A 194 -2.29 -14.61 1.19
C ASN A 194 -3.43 -14.44 2.23
N GLN A 195 -3.04 -14.00 3.44
CA GLN A 195 -3.94 -13.73 4.55
C GLN A 195 -3.53 -12.44 5.27
N PRO A 196 -4.48 -11.60 5.68
CA PRO A 196 -5.94 -11.75 5.57
C PRO A 196 -6.48 -11.42 4.17
N TYR A 197 -5.64 -11.03 3.24
CA TYR A 197 -5.97 -10.69 1.87
C TYR A 197 -5.07 -11.42 0.89
N GLY A 198 -5.59 -11.71 -0.32
CA GLY A 198 -4.83 -12.23 -1.45
C GLY A 198 -4.96 -11.32 -2.66
N LEU A 199 -3.94 -11.26 -3.51
CA LEU A 199 -3.97 -10.45 -4.75
C LEU A 199 -4.90 -11.03 -5.83
N VAL A 200 -5.31 -12.31 -5.68
CA VAL A 200 -6.13 -13.06 -6.66
C VAL A 200 -7.56 -12.54 -6.76
N THR A 201 -8.05 -11.85 -5.74
CA THR A 201 -9.47 -11.45 -5.67
C THR A 201 -9.85 -10.30 -6.60
N GLY A 202 -8.87 -9.64 -7.23
CA GLY A 202 -9.10 -8.48 -8.10
C GLY A 202 -9.59 -7.23 -7.36
N GLU A 203 -9.49 -7.22 -6.03
CA GLU A 203 -9.81 -6.07 -5.19
C GLU A 203 -8.66 -5.06 -5.19
N ASP A 204 -7.42 -5.52 -5.04
CA ASP A 204 -6.23 -4.67 -5.09
C ASP A 204 -5.80 -4.39 -6.54
N CYS A 205 -5.32 -3.18 -6.81
CA CYS A 205 -4.91 -2.79 -8.15
C CYS A 205 -3.46 -2.29 -8.26
N SER A 206 -2.91 -1.69 -7.22
CA SER A 206 -1.61 -1.01 -7.32
C SER A 206 -0.46 -1.97 -7.61
N LEU A 207 -0.31 -3.03 -6.82
CA LEU A 207 0.74 -4.03 -7.07
C LEU A 207 0.54 -4.81 -8.37
N PRO A 208 -0.68 -5.26 -8.73
CA PRO A 208 -0.96 -5.83 -10.05
C PRO A 208 -0.56 -4.90 -11.22
N ILE A 209 -0.86 -3.62 -11.15
CA ILE A 209 -0.55 -2.67 -12.22
C ILE A 209 0.95 -2.36 -12.29
N HIS A 210 1.57 -2.03 -11.16
CA HIS A 210 2.93 -1.47 -11.13
C HIS A 210 4.03 -2.50 -10.96
N GLY A 211 3.72 -3.72 -10.47
CA GLY A 211 4.67 -4.83 -10.28
C GLY A 211 4.40 -6.00 -11.20
N MET A 212 3.23 -6.66 -11.04
CA MET A 212 2.93 -7.93 -11.72
C MET A 212 2.91 -7.80 -13.25
N ARG A 213 2.24 -6.79 -13.80
CA ARG A 213 2.20 -6.56 -15.27
C ARG A 213 3.55 -6.28 -15.91
N ARG A 214 4.53 -5.85 -15.11
CA ARG A 214 5.91 -5.66 -15.54
C ARG A 214 6.75 -6.93 -15.47
N GLY A 215 6.20 -8.00 -14.89
CA GLY A 215 6.94 -9.23 -14.60
C GLY A 215 8.06 -9.00 -13.58
N TRP A 216 7.96 -7.97 -12.76
CA TRP A 216 8.95 -7.64 -11.76
C TRP A 216 8.73 -8.44 -10.48
N PRO A 217 9.81 -8.83 -9.75
CA PRO A 217 9.65 -9.43 -8.45
C PRO A 217 8.90 -8.47 -7.52
N HIS A 218 7.89 -8.99 -6.83
CA HIS A 218 6.98 -8.14 -6.08
C HIS A 218 6.49 -8.81 -4.80
N LEU A 219 6.02 -7.98 -3.88
CA LEU A 219 5.44 -8.41 -2.63
C LEU A 219 4.51 -7.32 -2.08
N GLN A 220 3.32 -7.71 -1.61
CA GLN A 220 2.50 -6.86 -0.74
C GLN A 220 2.57 -7.39 0.68
N VAL A 221 2.72 -6.49 1.64
CA VAL A 221 2.82 -6.84 3.06
C VAL A 221 1.70 -6.17 3.82
N GLU A 222 1.02 -6.96 4.65
CA GLU A 222 -0.04 -6.53 5.56
C GLU A 222 0.44 -6.68 7.00
N PHE A 223 0.76 -5.60 7.66
CA PHE A 223 1.06 -5.63 9.09
C PHE A 223 -0.22 -5.50 9.92
N ARG A 224 -0.36 -6.29 10.98
CA ARG A 224 -1.47 -6.08 11.90
C ARG A 224 -1.25 -4.79 12.69
N GLN A 225 -2.18 -3.84 12.54
CA GLN A 225 -2.02 -2.45 12.96
C GLN A 225 -1.77 -2.23 14.46
N ASP A 226 -2.30 -3.12 15.33
CA ASP A 226 -2.10 -3.05 16.78
C ASP A 226 -0.63 -3.24 17.18
N LEU A 227 0.16 -3.88 16.31
CA LEU A 227 1.59 -4.15 16.52
C LEU A 227 2.49 -3.01 16.05
N ILE A 228 1.96 -2.07 15.25
CA ILE A 228 2.72 -1.00 14.57
C ILE A 228 2.13 0.39 14.80
N ALA A 229 1.30 0.54 15.83
CA ALA A 229 0.58 1.78 16.10
C ALA A 229 1.47 2.96 16.58
N THR A 230 2.73 2.69 16.93
CA THR A 230 3.71 3.72 17.30
C THR A 230 4.91 3.66 16.37
N GLU A 231 5.58 4.79 16.17
CA GLU A 231 6.77 4.88 15.31
C GLU A 231 7.85 3.85 15.70
N ALA A 232 8.15 3.71 16.99
CA ALA A 232 9.14 2.74 17.48
C ALA A 232 8.73 1.29 17.19
N ALA A 233 7.44 0.96 17.30
CA ALA A 233 6.92 -0.36 16.98
C ALA A 233 6.94 -0.60 15.47
N ALA A 234 6.58 0.40 14.66
CA ALA A 234 6.65 0.33 13.21
C ALA A 234 8.08 0.11 12.72
N GLN A 235 9.07 0.83 13.28
CA GLN A 235 10.48 0.64 12.96
C GLN A 235 10.97 -0.77 13.32
N LYS A 236 10.59 -1.29 14.49
CA LYS A 236 10.93 -2.67 14.89
C LYS A 236 10.38 -3.71 13.92
N TRP A 237 9.12 -3.60 13.53
CA TRP A 237 8.50 -4.53 12.58
C TRP A 237 9.07 -4.39 11.17
N ALA A 238 9.41 -3.17 10.76
CA ALA A 238 10.11 -2.92 9.51
C ALA A 238 11.50 -3.59 9.50
N ASP A 239 12.27 -3.52 10.60
CA ASP A 239 13.57 -4.18 10.70
C ASP A 239 13.44 -5.71 10.65
N ILE A 240 12.44 -6.31 11.32
CA ILE A 240 12.14 -7.75 11.22
C ILE A 240 11.88 -8.16 9.75
N LEU A 241 11.05 -7.40 9.05
CA LEU A 241 10.78 -7.67 7.63
C LEU A 241 12.04 -7.48 6.77
N LEU A 242 12.82 -6.44 7.01
CA LEU A 242 14.06 -6.18 6.28
C LEU A 242 15.08 -7.29 6.43
N ASP A 243 15.24 -7.85 7.64
CA ASP A 243 16.15 -8.98 7.89
C ASP A 243 15.71 -10.24 7.11
N ALA A 244 14.39 -10.44 6.96
CA ALA A 244 13.85 -11.52 6.13
C ALA A 244 13.97 -11.27 4.62
N LEU A 245 13.88 -10.00 4.18
CA LEU A 245 13.95 -9.59 2.78
C LEU A 245 15.37 -9.56 2.21
N ARG A 246 16.35 -9.07 2.99
CA ARG A 246 17.73 -8.83 2.51
C ARG A 246 18.36 -10.01 1.78
N PRO A 247 18.34 -11.25 2.30
CA PRO A 247 18.93 -12.38 1.60
C PRO A 247 18.35 -12.63 0.20
N THR A 248 17.07 -12.27 0.02
CA THR A 248 16.39 -12.40 -1.28
C THR A 248 16.72 -11.22 -2.19
N LEU A 249 16.71 -10.00 -1.67
CA LEU A 249 17.00 -8.78 -2.44
C LEU A 249 18.47 -8.70 -2.89
N ASP A 250 19.40 -9.35 -2.17
CA ASP A 250 20.83 -9.39 -2.52
C ASP A 250 21.14 -10.38 -3.67
N ARG A 251 20.15 -11.18 -4.10
CA ARG A 251 20.30 -12.15 -5.18
C ARG A 251 20.26 -11.46 -6.55
N SER A 252 21.33 -11.56 -7.32
CA SER A 252 21.39 -10.99 -8.68
C SER A 252 20.41 -11.64 -9.67
N ASP A 253 20.08 -12.92 -9.47
CA ASP A 253 19.13 -13.66 -10.30
C ASP A 253 17.65 -13.28 -10.04
N LEU A 254 17.38 -12.51 -8.97
CA LEU A 254 16.06 -11.98 -8.67
C LEU A 254 15.62 -10.97 -9.76
N TYR A 255 16.51 -10.13 -10.22
CA TYR A 255 16.23 -8.97 -11.07
C TYR A 255 16.11 -9.34 -12.56
N GLN A 256 15.23 -10.28 -12.84
CA GLN A 256 14.82 -10.71 -14.17
C GLN A 256 13.31 -10.61 -14.30
N ALA A 257 12.84 -10.04 -15.41
CA ALA A 257 11.40 -10.00 -15.69
C ALA A 257 10.89 -11.42 -15.92
N ARG A 258 9.80 -11.81 -15.21
CA ARG A 258 9.09 -13.06 -15.41
C ARG A 258 7.58 -12.79 -15.52
N PHE A 259 6.98 -13.27 -16.58
CA PHE A 259 5.55 -13.14 -16.81
C PHE A 259 4.88 -14.47 -16.52
N TYR A 260 3.84 -14.44 -15.74
CA TYR A 260 3.04 -15.60 -15.39
C TYR A 260 1.70 -15.49 -16.11
N ASP A 261 1.21 -16.59 -16.64
CA ASP A 261 -0.13 -16.64 -17.27
C ASP A 261 -1.17 -16.30 -16.20
N GLN A 262 -1.82 -15.16 -16.35
CA GLN A 262 -2.97 -14.77 -15.53
C GLN A 262 -4.21 -15.47 -16.13
N THR A 263 -4.17 -16.80 -16.19
CA THR A 263 -5.32 -17.60 -16.59
C THR A 263 -6.00 -18.10 -15.34
N THR A 264 -6.93 -17.28 -14.83
CA THR A 264 -8.22 -17.77 -14.27
C THR A 264 -9.19 -16.62 -14.13
#